data_a714c513f8dd7468c9bfbcc52479b0e4
#
_entry.id   a714c513f8dd7468c9bfbcc52479b0e4
#
_cell.length_a   1.000
_cell.length_b   1.000
_cell.length_c   1.000
_cell.angle_alpha   90.00
_cell.angle_beta   90.00
_cell.angle_gamma   90.00
#
_symmetry.space_group_name_H-M   'P 1'
#
loop_
_entity.id
_entity.type
_entity.pdbx_description
1 polymer ?
#
loop_
_entity_poly.entity_id
_entity_poly.type
_entity_poly.pdbx_seq_one_letter_code
_entity_poly.pdbx_strand_id
1 'polypeptide(L)'
;LVISCGLTIVMITGGIDISVGSVTALVCMVMADLMENKGVSAYVAVLAALLIGLAFGIVQGFLVTYMGIQPFIVTLAGMFFGRGMTAIISTDMISIKNEVFLKWANYRFYMPFGSTNKKGKFIPAYIPPTVVIAIIVVLIIAVLLKYFKFGRKLYAIGGNRQSALMMGLDVKKTMFRAYVLDGFLAGLGGFLFCLNSCAGFVEQAKGLEMDAISSAVIGGTLLSGGVGTPIGSLF
;
A
#
# COMPACT_ATOMS: atom_id res chain seq x y z
N LEU A 1 -0.59 6.78 3.26
CA LEU A 1 -1.83 6.41 3.97
C LEU A 1 -2.31 5.01 3.61
N VAL A 2 -2.62 4.70 2.32
CA VAL A 2 -3.12 3.36 1.93
C VAL A 2 -2.11 2.27 2.30
N ILE A 3 -0.85 2.47 1.99
CA ILE A 3 0.25 1.56 2.32
C ILE A 3 0.40 1.41 3.85
N SER A 4 0.32 2.50 4.60
CA SER A 4 0.38 2.46 6.07
C SER A 4 -0.77 1.66 6.69
N CYS A 5 -1.97 1.67 6.06
CA CYS A 5 -3.07 0.81 6.49
C CYS A 5 -2.76 -0.68 6.32
N GLY A 6 -2.15 -1.06 5.20
CA GLY A 6 -1.69 -2.43 4.97
C GLY A 6 -0.66 -2.86 6.00
N LEU A 7 0.38 -2.05 6.16
CA LEU A 7 1.41 -2.23 7.18
C LEU A 7 0.84 -2.36 8.60
N THR A 8 -0.13 -1.52 8.97
CA THR A 8 -0.81 -1.61 10.28
C THR A 8 -1.44 -2.99 10.49
N ILE A 9 -2.07 -3.58 9.47
CA ILE A 9 -2.66 -4.92 9.56
C ILE A 9 -1.62 -5.98 9.87
N VAL A 10 -0.47 -5.94 9.17
CA VAL A 10 0.65 -6.88 9.38
C VAL A 10 1.28 -6.63 10.75
N MET A 11 1.54 -5.38 11.13
CA MET A 11 2.13 -5.01 12.42
C MET A 11 1.27 -5.43 13.60
N ILE A 12 -0.06 -5.35 13.52
CA ILE A 12 -0.97 -5.85 14.56
C ILE A 12 -0.71 -7.34 14.85
N THR A 13 -0.28 -8.14 13.87
CA THR A 13 0.08 -9.56 14.08
C THR A 13 1.49 -9.78 14.62
N GLY A 14 2.27 -8.72 14.86
CA GLY A 14 3.69 -8.79 15.21
C GLY A 14 4.61 -9.03 14.01
N GLY A 15 4.09 -8.89 12.78
CA GLY A 15 4.88 -8.93 11.55
C GLY A 15 5.34 -7.55 11.12
N ILE A 16 6.15 -7.51 10.07
CA ILE A 16 6.59 -6.27 9.41
C ILE A 16 6.70 -6.53 7.91
N ASP A 17 6.39 -5.53 7.08
CA ASP A 17 6.65 -5.57 5.63
C ASP A 17 7.45 -4.35 5.19
N ILE A 18 8.72 -4.58 4.81
CA ILE A 18 9.62 -3.53 4.31
C ILE A 18 9.56 -3.45 2.79
N SER A 19 8.90 -4.38 2.11
CA SER A 19 8.86 -4.44 0.65
C SER A 19 7.92 -3.41 0.01
N VAL A 20 7.02 -2.80 0.77
CA VAL A 20 5.95 -1.94 0.26
C VAL A 20 6.44 -0.77 -0.61
N GLY A 21 7.60 -0.18 -0.28
CA GLY A 21 8.21 0.87 -1.10
C GLY A 21 8.70 0.36 -2.45
N SER A 22 9.32 -0.82 -2.48
CA SER A 22 9.78 -1.46 -3.72
C SER A 22 8.62 -1.97 -4.58
N VAL A 23 7.57 -2.49 -3.97
CA VAL A 23 6.33 -2.88 -4.66
C VAL A 23 5.69 -1.64 -5.31
N THR A 24 5.65 -0.51 -4.61
CA THR A 24 5.18 0.76 -5.15
C THR A 24 5.99 1.19 -6.38
N ALA A 25 7.33 1.14 -6.31
CA ALA A 25 8.19 1.48 -7.45
C ALA A 25 7.99 0.53 -8.63
N LEU A 26 7.90 -0.77 -8.38
CA LEU A 26 7.66 -1.78 -9.40
C LEU A 26 6.30 -1.57 -10.07
N VAL A 27 5.26 -1.29 -9.31
CA VAL A 27 3.92 -0.97 -9.82
C VAL A 27 3.98 0.25 -10.74
N CYS A 28 4.62 1.35 -10.32
CA CYS A 28 4.76 2.55 -11.13
C CYS A 28 5.51 2.27 -12.44
N MET A 29 6.63 1.52 -12.37
CA MET A 29 7.43 1.16 -13.54
C MET A 29 6.65 0.28 -14.51
N VAL A 30 6.00 -0.78 -14.03
CA VAL A 30 5.19 -1.68 -14.87
C VAL A 30 4.03 -0.93 -15.51
N MET A 31 3.35 -0.06 -14.77
CA MET A 31 2.26 0.75 -15.34
C MET A 31 2.77 1.68 -16.43
N ALA A 32 3.91 2.35 -16.21
CA ALA A 32 4.51 3.24 -17.21
C ALA A 32 4.94 2.47 -18.45
N ASP A 33 5.62 1.33 -18.30
CA ASP A 33 6.07 0.48 -19.42
C ASP A 33 4.89 -0.07 -20.23
N LEU A 34 3.86 -0.59 -19.54
CA LEU A 34 2.66 -1.11 -20.21
C LEU A 34 1.94 -0.06 -21.05
N MET A 35 1.80 1.17 -20.52
CA MET A 35 1.06 2.23 -21.22
C MET A 35 1.89 2.87 -22.35
N GLU A 36 3.18 3.14 -22.14
CA GLU A 36 3.99 3.92 -23.08
C GLU A 36 4.73 3.05 -24.11
N ASN A 37 5.32 1.94 -23.66
CA ASN A 37 6.12 1.09 -24.54
C ASN A 37 5.29 0.01 -25.23
N LYS A 38 4.28 -0.53 -24.54
CA LYS A 38 3.43 -1.63 -25.06
C LYS A 38 2.06 -1.16 -25.54
N GLY A 39 1.71 0.11 -25.38
CA GLY A 39 0.44 0.67 -25.85
C GLY A 39 -0.80 0.07 -25.17
N VAL A 40 -0.65 -0.50 -23.98
CA VAL A 40 -1.75 -1.15 -23.25
C VAL A 40 -2.64 -0.07 -22.61
N SER A 41 -3.95 -0.33 -22.51
CA SER A 41 -4.88 0.60 -21.90
C SER A 41 -4.61 0.83 -20.41
N ALA A 42 -4.89 2.03 -19.92
CA ALA A 42 -4.71 2.40 -18.52
C ALA A 42 -5.47 1.46 -17.55
N TYR A 43 -6.63 0.94 -17.94
CA TYR A 43 -7.42 -0.01 -17.12
C TYR A 43 -6.66 -1.33 -16.88
N VAL A 44 -6.03 -1.87 -17.93
CA VAL A 44 -5.23 -3.10 -17.82
C VAL A 44 -3.96 -2.85 -17.00
N ALA A 45 -3.34 -1.67 -17.13
CA ALA A 45 -2.21 -1.28 -16.30
C ALA A 45 -2.56 -1.22 -14.82
N VAL A 46 -3.74 -0.69 -14.45
CA VAL A 46 -4.25 -0.70 -13.06
C VAL A 46 -4.49 -2.11 -12.57
N LEU A 47 -5.09 -2.98 -13.40
CA LEU A 47 -5.27 -4.38 -13.03
C LEU A 47 -3.92 -5.07 -12.76
N ALA A 48 -2.92 -4.84 -13.61
CA ALA A 48 -1.56 -5.34 -13.41
C ALA A 48 -0.95 -4.84 -12.10
N ALA A 49 -1.14 -3.56 -11.76
CA ALA A 49 -0.71 -2.98 -10.48
C ALA A 49 -1.27 -3.74 -9.26
N LEU A 50 -2.57 -4.01 -9.27
CA LEU A 50 -3.23 -4.75 -8.19
C LEU A 50 -2.77 -6.21 -8.12
N LEU A 51 -2.58 -6.86 -9.27
CA LEU A 51 -2.09 -8.23 -9.34
C LEU A 51 -0.64 -8.36 -8.86
N ILE A 52 0.23 -7.39 -9.14
CA ILE A 52 1.60 -7.37 -8.63
C ILE A 52 1.59 -7.29 -7.10
N GLY A 53 0.87 -6.33 -6.53
CA GLY A 53 0.75 -6.22 -5.08
C GLY A 53 0.20 -7.49 -4.45
N LEU A 54 -0.87 -8.05 -5.02
CA LEU A 54 -1.48 -9.30 -4.56
C LEU A 54 -0.48 -10.47 -4.63
N ALA A 55 0.29 -10.60 -5.71
CA ALA A 55 1.31 -11.65 -5.87
C ALA A 55 2.38 -11.56 -4.79
N PHE A 56 2.90 -10.34 -4.51
CA PHE A 56 3.85 -10.13 -3.42
C PHE A 56 3.24 -10.54 -2.07
N GLY A 57 2.02 -10.10 -1.75
CA GLY A 57 1.34 -10.46 -0.51
C GLY A 57 1.10 -11.97 -0.37
N ILE A 58 0.75 -12.68 -1.45
CA ILE A 58 0.58 -14.13 -1.45
C ILE A 58 1.91 -14.84 -1.20
N VAL A 59 2.96 -14.49 -1.94
CA VAL A 59 4.28 -15.13 -1.83
C VAL A 59 4.87 -14.89 -0.44
N GLN A 60 4.93 -13.65 0.00
CA GLN A 60 5.48 -13.29 1.32
C GLN A 60 4.63 -13.88 2.46
N GLY A 61 3.31 -13.78 2.35
CA GLY A 61 2.41 -14.39 3.32
C GLY A 61 2.59 -15.90 3.42
N PHE A 62 2.79 -16.60 2.31
CA PHE A 62 3.09 -18.04 2.31
C PHE A 62 4.41 -18.36 2.99
N LEU A 63 5.48 -17.65 2.63
CA LEU A 63 6.81 -17.86 3.21
C LEU A 63 6.83 -17.61 4.73
N VAL A 64 6.18 -16.55 5.18
CA VAL A 64 6.11 -16.20 6.61
C VAL A 64 5.24 -17.19 7.39
N THR A 65 4.06 -17.52 6.87
CA THR A 65 3.04 -18.20 7.68
C THR A 65 3.13 -19.73 7.61
N TYR A 66 3.47 -20.28 6.46
CA TYR A 66 3.52 -21.74 6.24
C TYR A 66 4.92 -22.29 6.30
N MET A 67 5.92 -21.58 5.79
CA MET A 67 7.32 -21.97 5.90
C MET A 67 7.96 -21.50 7.21
N GLY A 68 7.37 -20.56 7.92
CA GLY A 68 7.84 -20.10 9.22
C GLY A 68 9.08 -19.21 9.14
N ILE A 69 9.37 -18.63 7.98
CA ILE A 69 10.52 -17.73 7.81
C ILE A 69 10.20 -16.39 8.50
N GLN A 70 11.20 -15.79 9.13
CA GLN A 70 11.02 -14.53 9.84
C GLN A 70 10.54 -13.41 8.89
N PRO A 71 9.49 -12.65 9.26
CA PRO A 71 8.89 -11.61 8.41
C PRO A 71 9.89 -10.61 7.83
N PHE A 72 10.80 -10.11 8.65
CA PHE A 72 11.83 -9.17 8.24
C PHE A 72 12.70 -9.70 7.08
N ILE A 73 13.13 -10.97 7.16
CA ILE A 73 13.99 -11.59 6.13
C ILE A 73 13.22 -11.73 4.82
N VAL A 74 11.96 -12.20 4.88
CA VAL A 74 11.12 -12.41 3.69
C VAL A 74 10.83 -11.07 2.99
N THR A 75 10.47 -10.05 3.75
CA THR A 75 10.09 -8.75 3.17
C THR A 75 11.30 -7.95 2.71
N LEU A 76 12.46 -8.12 3.37
CA LEU A 76 13.73 -7.57 2.91
C LEU A 76 14.15 -8.19 1.56
N ALA A 77 14.05 -9.52 1.43
CA ALA A 77 14.28 -10.20 0.14
C ALA A 77 13.28 -9.72 -0.93
N GLY A 78 12.00 -9.56 -0.56
CA GLY A 78 10.97 -8.98 -1.43
C GLY A 78 11.30 -7.56 -1.87
N MET A 79 11.85 -6.73 -0.97
CA MET A 79 12.30 -5.38 -1.30
C MET A 79 13.39 -5.39 -2.38
N PHE A 80 14.44 -6.20 -2.20
CA PHE A 80 15.51 -6.30 -3.20
C PHE A 80 15.01 -6.89 -4.51
N PHE A 81 14.14 -7.90 -4.45
CA PHE A 81 13.53 -8.48 -5.63
C PHE A 81 12.70 -7.43 -6.41
N GLY A 82 11.85 -6.66 -5.73
CA GLY A 82 11.05 -5.62 -6.34
C GLY A 82 11.91 -4.53 -7.00
N ARG A 83 12.97 -4.06 -6.32
CA ARG A 83 13.93 -3.10 -6.88
C ARG A 83 14.67 -3.66 -8.10
N GLY A 84 15.14 -4.90 -8.01
CA GLY A 84 15.81 -5.57 -9.12
C GLY A 84 14.90 -5.70 -10.34
N MET A 85 13.65 -6.12 -10.14
CA MET A 85 12.66 -6.22 -11.21
C MET A 85 12.36 -4.86 -11.86
N THR A 86 12.31 -3.78 -11.06
CA THR A 86 12.13 -2.42 -11.59
C THR A 86 13.28 -2.04 -12.52
N ALA A 87 14.53 -2.32 -12.13
CA ALA A 87 15.73 -2.03 -12.93
C ALA A 87 15.82 -2.90 -14.21
N ILE A 88 15.32 -4.14 -14.18
CA ILE A 88 15.25 -5.02 -15.35
C ILE A 88 14.28 -4.49 -16.41
N ILE A 89 13.18 -3.84 -16.01
CA ILE A 89 12.20 -3.27 -16.94
C ILE A 89 12.80 -2.04 -17.63
N SER A 90 13.31 -1.09 -16.86
CA SER A 90 14.01 0.09 -17.39
C SER A 90 14.90 0.71 -16.31
N THR A 91 16.10 1.13 -16.70
CA THR A 91 16.97 1.97 -15.87
C THR A 91 16.61 3.45 -15.99
N ASP A 92 15.99 3.83 -17.11
CA ASP A 92 15.59 5.19 -17.40
C ASP A 92 14.18 5.48 -16.88
N MET A 93 13.90 6.76 -16.62
CA MET A 93 12.58 7.21 -16.23
C MET A 93 11.61 7.14 -17.41
N ILE A 94 10.48 6.45 -17.25
CA ILE A 94 9.39 6.41 -18.20
C ILE A 94 8.29 7.37 -17.73
N SER A 95 8.07 8.47 -18.48
CA SER A 95 6.99 9.42 -18.20
C SER A 95 5.70 8.97 -18.88
N ILE A 96 4.60 8.95 -18.13
CA ILE A 96 3.30 8.52 -18.64
C ILE A 96 2.63 9.67 -19.39
N LYS A 97 2.32 9.43 -20.67
CA LYS A 97 1.63 10.36 -21.58
C LYS A 97 0.22 9.89 -21.96
N ASN A 98 -0.17 8.68 -21.55
CA ASN A 98 -1.49 8.12 -21.83
C ASN A 98 -2.60 9.08 -21.42
N GLU A 99 -3.44 9.51 -22.38
CA GLU A 99 -4.48 10.54 -22.18
C GLU A 99 -5.50 10.14 -21.10
N VAL A 100 -5.92 8.88 -21.05
CA VAL A 100 -6.90 8.39 -20.09
C VAL A 100 -6.33 8.47 -18.67
N PHE A 101 -5.09 8.03 -18.49
CA PHE A 101 -4.39 8.08 -17.22
C PHE A 101 -4.18 9.53 -16.75
N LEU A 102 -3.76 10.42 -17.65
CA LEU A 102 -3.58 11.84 -17.34
C LEU A 102 -4.90 12.53 -17.01
N LYS A 103 -6.02 12.15 -17.63
CA LYS A 103 -7.35 12.63 -17.23
C LYS A 103 -7.67 12.25 -15.78
N TRP A 104 -7.37 11.01 -15.36
CA TRP A 104 -7.57 10.60 -13.96
C TRP A 104 -6.63 11.34 -13.00
N ALA A 105 -5.35 11.49 -13.35
CA ALA A 105 -4.37 12.20 -12.54
C ALA A 105 -4.69 13.68 -12.36
N ASN A 106 -5.24 14.32 -13.38
CA ASN A 106 -5.61 15.75 -13.38
C ASN A 106 -7.05 16.02 -12.93
N TYR A 107 -7.84 14.98 -12.66
CA TYR A 107 -9.20 15.16 -12.16
C TYR A 107 -9.17 15.82 -10.78
N ARG A 108 -10.05 16.81 -10.55
CA ARG A 108 -10.08 17.58 -9.31
C ARG A 108 -11.50 17.80 -8.86
N PHE A 109 -11.78 17.51 -7.60
CA PHE A 109 -13.03 17.88 -6.96
C PHE A 109 -12.90 19.30 -6.42
N TYR A 110 -13.55 20.26 -7.09
CA TYR A 110 -13.53 21.66 -6.65
C TYR A 110 -14.51 21.88 -5.50
N MET A 111 -14.04 22.60 -4.48
CA MET A 111 -14.83 23.01 -3.32
C MET A 111 -15.36 24.41 -3.52
N PRO A 112 -16.53 24.77 -2.90
CA PRO A 112 -17.11 26.10 -3.01
C PRO A 112 -16.33 27.19 -2.24
N PHE A 113 -15.28 26.82 -1.51
CA PHE A 113 -14.37 27.73 -0.81
C PHE A 113 -12.98 27.68 -1.44
N GLY A 114 -12.22 28.78 -1.29
CA GLY A 114 -10.90 28.92 -1.88
C GLY A 114 -10.22 30.20 -1.39
N SER A 115 -9.07 30.52 -1.96
CA SER A 115 -8.36 31.76 -1.66
C SER A 115 -8.31 32.66 -2.90
N THR A 116 -8.20 33.98 -2.68
CA THR A 116 -8.04 34.95 -3.75
C THR A 116 -6.54 35.17 -3.98
N ASN A 117 -6.09 35.01 -5.24
CA ASN A 117 -4.70 35.26 -5.60
C ASN A 117 -4.39 36.77 -5.51
N LYS A 118 -3.09 37.15 -5.42
CA LYS A 118 -2.59 38.55 -5.42
C LYS A 118 -3.13 39.40 -6.57
N LYS A 119 -3.63 38.75 -7.64
CA LYS A 119 -4.27 39.39 -8.81
C LYS A 119 -5.79 39.49 -8.72
N GLY A 120 -6.40 39.26 -7.55
CA GLY A 120 -7.86 39.34 -7.34
C GLY A 120 -8.67 38.17 -7.93
N LYS A 121 -8.02 37.15 -8.51
CA LYS A 121 -8.73 35.98 -9.07
C LYS A 121 -8.98 34.94 -7.99
N PHE A 122 -10.25 34.52 -7.82
CA PHE A 122 -10.64 33.43 -6.93
C PHE A 122 -10.10 32.11 -7.46
N ILE A 123 -9.36 31.36 -6.60
CA ILE A 123 -8.85 30.01 -6.89
C ILE A 123 -9.62 29.07 -5.95
N PRO A 124 -10.53 28.23 -6.48
CA PRO A 124 -11.24 27.27 -5.64
C PRO A 124 -10.27 26.24 -5.08
N ALA A 125 -10.45 25.87 -3.83
CA ALA A 125 -9.77 24.73 -3.25
C ALA A 125 -10.18 23.44 -3.97
N TYR A 126 -9.29 22.48 -4.10
CA TYR A 126 -9.59 21.21 -4.75
C TYR A 126 -9.03 20.03 -3.95
N ILE A 127 -9.72 18.91 -4.04
CA ILE A 127 -9.26 17.63 -3.49
C ILE A 127 -8.98 16.70 -4.67
N PRO A 128 -7.75 16.12 -4.78
CA PRO A 128 -7.46 15.12 -5.80
C PRO A 128 -8.17 13.80 -5.46
N PRO A 129 -8.57 12.99 -6.45
CA PRO A 129 -9.26 11.72 -6.23
C PRO A 129 -8.42 10.73 -5.42
N THR A 130 -7.10 10.81 -5.48
CA THR A 130 -6.17 9.99 -4.69
C THR A 130 -6.38 10.14 -3.19
N VAL A 131 -6.67 11.35 -2.71
CA VAL A 131 -6.97 11.62 -1.28
C VAL A 131 -8.32 11.03 -0.89
N VAL A 132 -9.34 11.18 -1.75
CA VAL A 132 -10.68 10.63 -1.48
C VAL A 132 -10.62 9.11 -1.38
N ILE A 133 -9.93 8.44 -2.32
CA ILE A 133 -9.73 6.99 -2.31
C ILE A 133 -8.96 6.56 -1.04
N ALA A 134 -7.90 7.29 -0.68
CA ALA A 134 -7.12 6.98 0.53
C ALA A 134 -7.98 7.04 1.80
N ILE A 135 -8.81 8.07 1.95
CA ILE A 135 -9.72 8.20 3.09
C ILE A 135 -10.74 7.06 3.12
N ILE A 136 -11.33 6.72 1.97
CA ILE A 136 -12.28 5.61 1.86
C ILE A 136 -11.60 4.30 2.30
N VAL A 137 -10.38 4.04 1.84
CA VAL A 137 -9.62 2.83 2.22
C VAL A 137 -9.36 2.80 3.73
N VAL A 138 -8.92 3.92 4.33
CA VAL A 138 -8.72 4.01 5.79
C VAL A 138 -10.01 3.66 6.54
N LEU A 139 -11.15 4.22 6.12
CA LEU A 139 -12.44 3.94 6.74
C LEU A 139 -12.84 2.46 6.60
N ILE A 140 -12.68 1.88 5.41
CA ILE A 140 -12.96 0.47 5.16
C ILE A 140 -12.10 -0.42 6.07
N ILE A 141 -10.80 -0.17 6.15
CA ILE A 141 -9.89 -0.96 6.98
C ILE A 141 -10.18 -0.75 8.47
N ALA A 142 -10.51 0.47 8.90
CA ALA A 142 -10.92 0.74 10.29
C ALA A 142 -12.18 -0.05 10.68
N VAL A 143 -13.20 -0.05 9.82
CA VAL A 143 -14.43 -0.85 10.01
C VAL A 143 -14.10 -2.34 10.01
N LEU A 144 -13.26 -2.81 9.09
CA LEU A 144 -12.84 -4.21 9.00
C LEU A 144 -12.13 -4.66 10.29
N LEU A 145 -11.21 -3.87 10.80
CA LEU A 145 -10.49 -4.21 12.03
C LEU A 145 -11.39 -4.15 13.27
N LYS A 146 -12.30 -3.18 13.36
CA LYS A 146 -13.15 -2.98 14.54
C LYS A 146 -14.34 -3.96 14.62
N TYR A 147 -15.03 -4.19 13.51
CA TYR A 147 -16.32 -4.88 13.53
C TYR A 147 -16.26 -6.33 13.02
N PHE A 148 -15.32 -6.69 12.18
CA PHE A 148 -15.26 -8.02 11.59
C PHE A 148 -14.51 -9.04 12.46
N LYS A 149 -14.87 -10.31 12.33
CA LYS A 149 -14.19 -11.43 13.00
C LYS A 149 -12.69 -11.49 12.64
N PHE A 150 -12.34 -11.05 11.43
CA PHE A 150 -10.96 -11.01 10.96
C PHE A 150 -10.10 -10.07 11.82
N GLY A 151 -10.55 -8.83 12.05
CA GLY A 151 -9.84 -7.87 12.89
C GLY A 151 -9.62 -8.39 14.32
N ARG A 152 -10.67 -8.92 14.96
CA ARG A 152 -10.55 -9.50 16.32
C ARG A 152 -9.53 -10.62 16.40
N LYS A 153 -9.45 -11.49 15.36
CA LYS A 153 -8.42 -12.55 15.28
C LYS A 153 -7.01 -11.96 15.19
N LEU A 154 -6.81 -10.89 14.40
CA LEU A 154 -5.51 -10.23 14.28
C LEU A 154 -5.01 -9.70 15.62
N TYR A 155 -5.85 -8.98 16.36
CA TYR A 155 -5.52 -8.47 17.69
C TYR A 155 -5.23 -9.59 18.69
N ALA A 156 -6.03 -10.67 18.68
CA ALA A 156 -5.80 -11.83 19.55
C ALA A 156 -4.44 -12.51 19.26
N ILE A 157 -4.10 -12.68 17.98
CA ILE A 157 -2.83 -13.29 17.55
C ILE A 157 -1.65 -12.41 17.94
N GLY A 158 -1.75 -11.10 17.72
CA GLY A 158 -0.68 -10.16 18.05
C GLY A 158 -0.49 -9.98 19.55
N GLY A 159 -1.56 -10.09 20.35
CA GLY A 159 -1.48 -10.02 21.81
C GLY A 159 -0.78 -11.23 22.42
N ASN A 160 -1.19 -12.44 22.04
CA ASN A 160 -0.51 -13.68 22.44
C ASN A 160 -0.82 -14.81 21.46
N ARG A 161 0.15 -15.14 20.63
CA ARG A 161 0.02 -16.15 19.57
C ARG A 161 -0.30 -17.55 20.13
N GLN A 162 0.29 -17.93 21.28
CA GLN A 162 0.09 -19.23 21.88
C GLN A 162 -1.32 -19.36 22.47
N SER A 163 -1.78 -18.35 23.17
CA SER A 163 -3.16 -18.29 23.69
C SER A 163 -4.19 -18.30 22.56
N ALA A 164 -3.92 -17.59 21.45
CA ALA A 164 -4.78 -17.62 20.26
C ALA A 164 -4.90 -19.02 19.66
N LEU A 165 -3.80 -19.77 19.60
CA LEU A 165 -3.80 -21.19 19.16
C LEU A 165 -4.62 -22.07 20.11
N MET A 166 -4.46 -21.91 21.44
CA MET A 166 -5.22 -22.67 22.43
C MET A 166 -6.73 -22.40 22.36
N MET A 167 -7.13 -21.17 21.97
CA MET A 167 -8.52 -20.82 21.69
C MET A 167 -9.07 -21.35 20.36
N GLY A 168 -8.28 -22.16 19.63
CA GLY A 168 -8.69 -22.77 18.35
C GLY A 168 -8.69 -21.80 17.16
N LEU A 169 -7.98 -20.66 17.27
CA LEU A 169 -7.84 -19.74 16.13
C LEU A 169 -6.84 -20.30 15.11
N ASP A 170 -7.23 -20.27 13.84
CA ASP A 170 -6.33 -20.58 12.74
C ASP A 170 -5.36 -19.41 12.50
N VAL A 171 -4.26 -19.41 13.26
CA VAL A 171 -3.23 -18.36 13.25
C VAL A 171 -2.59 -18.24 11.87
N LYS A 172 -2.20 -19.39 11.26
CA LYS A 172 -1.52 -19.40 9.96
C LYS A 172 -2.38 -18.75 8.89
N LYS A 173 -3.64 -19.20 8.75
CA LYS A 173 -4.57 -18.67 7.75
C LYS A 173 -4.92 -17.19 7.98
N THR A 174 -4.99 -16.76 9.24
CA THR A 174 -5.30 -15.36 9.56
C THR A 174 -4.11 -14.46 9.23
N MET A 175 -2.88 -14.84 9.58
CA MET A 175 -1.67 -14.11 9.23
C MET A 175 -1.45 -14.09 7.70
N PHE A 176 -1.66 -15.21 7.01
CA PHE A 176 -1.58 -15.26 5.55
C PHE A 176 -2.50 -14.22 4.90
N ARG A 177 -3.75 -14.17 5.33
CA ARG A 177 -4.71 -13.17 4.83
C ARG A 177 -4.29 -11.73 5.14
N ALA A 178 -3.60 -11.49 6.26
CA ALA A 178 -3.06 -10.18 6.59
C ALA A 178 -2.02 -9.72 5.56
N TYR A 179 -1.06 -10.58 5.19
CA TYR A 179 -0.07 -10.29 4.16
C TYR A 179 -0.69 -10.13 2.76
N VAL A 180 -1.68 -10.96 2.42
CA VAL A 180 -2.39 -10.84 1.14
C VAL A 180 -3.12 -9.50 1.04
N LEU A 181 -3.77 -9.06 2.11
CA LEU A 181 -4.45 -7.77 2.16
C LEU A 181 -3.45 -6.59 2.13
N ASP A 182 -2.32 -6.72 2.83
CA ASP A 182 -1.24 -5.74 2.80
C ASP A 182 -0.67 -5.60 1.39
N GLY A 183 -0.32 -6.70 0.72
CA GLY A 183 0.16 -6.68 -0.65
C GLY A 183 -0.85 -6.06 -1.62
N PHE A 184 -2.15 -6.36 -1.48
CA PHE A 184 -3.19 -5.71 -2.27
C PHE A 184 -3.21 -4.19 -2.03
N LEU A 185 -3.11 -3.74 -0.78
CA LEU A 185 -3.06 -2.32 -0.43
C LEU A 185 -1.77 -1.65 -0.88
N ALA A 186 -0.64 -2.38 -0.90
CA ALA A 186 0.61 -1.89 -1.48
C ALA A 186 0.48 -1.68 -3.00
N GLY A 187 -0.16 -2.60 -3.72
CA GLY A 187 -0.48 -2.44 -5.15
C GLY A 187 -1.40 -1.25 -5.43
N LEU A 188 -2.46 -1.11 -4.65
CA LEU A 188 -3.38 0.03 -4.73
C LEU A 188 -2.69 1.34 -4.38
N GLY A 189 -1.87 1.35 -3.33
CA GLY A 189 -1.05 2.50 -2.93
C GLY A 189 -0.05 2.89 -4.01
N GLY A 190 0.56 1.90 -4.68
CA GLY A 190 1.44 2.09 -5.83
C GLY A 190 0.71 2.73 -7.02
N PHE A 191 -0.48 2.29 -7.34
CA PHE A 191 -1.33 2.92 -8.36
C PHE A 191 -1.63 4.39 -8.01
N LEU A 192 -2.05 4.68 -6.77
CA LEU A 192 -2.33 6.05 -6.33
C LEU A 192 -1.07 6.92 -6.31
N PHE A 193 0.09 6.33 -5.99
CA PHE A 193 1.37 7.02 -6.06
C PHE A 193 1.74 7.35 -7.50
N CYS A 194 1.53 6.41 -8.43
CA CYS A 194 1.74 6.59 -9.85
C CYS A 194 0.86 7.70 -10.45
N LEU A 195 -0.40 7.84 -9.99
CA LEU A 195 -1.29 8.95 -10.38
C LEU A 195 -0.73 10.32 -10.00
N ASN A 196 0.04 10.41 -8.91
CA ASN A 196 0.65 11.68 -8.50
C ASN A 196 1.97 11.97 -9.23
N SER A 197 2.77 10.93 -9.50
CA SER A 197 4.09 11.07 -10.14
C SER A 197 4.02 11.10 -11.66
N CYS A 198 3.00 10.48 -12.25
CA CYS A 198 2.84 10.27 -13.70
C CYS A 198 4.13 9.73 -14.36
N ALA A 199 4.89 8.92 -13.64
CA ALA A 199 6.14 8.36 -14.12
C ALA A 199 6.51 7.08 -13.36
N GLY A 200 7.39 6.26 -13.97
CA GLY A 200 8.05 5.13 -13.34
C GLY A 200 9.56 5.26 -13.44
N PHE A 201 10.30 5.07 -12.34
CA PHE A 201 11.76 5.01 -12.31
C PHE A 201 12.27 4.19 -11.10
N VAL A 202 13.51 3.71 -11.18
CA VAL A 202 14.07 2.71 -10.24
C VAL A 202 14.10 3.22 -8.79
N GLU A 203 14.50 4.46 -8.56
CA GLU A 203 14.63 5.05 -7.22
C GLU A 203 13.30 5.57 -6.64
N GLN A 204 12.20 5.36 -7.35
CA GLN A 204 10.88 5.81 -6.93
C GLN A 204 10.47 5.17 -5.60
N ALA A 205 9.75 5.95 -4.77
CA ALA A 205 9.26 5.50 -3.47
C ALA A 205 10.34 4.95 -2.51
N LYS A 206 11.62 5.37 -2.67
CA LYS A 206 12.70 5.01 -1.75
C LYS A 206 12.47 5.69 -0.40
N GLY A 207 12.49 4.91 0.67
CA GLY A 207 12.19 5.37 2.02
C GLY A 207 10.71 5.38 2.40
N LEU A 208 9.81 5.18 1.42
CA LEU A 208 8.36 5.14 1.67
C LEU A 208 7.96 4.04 2.69
N GLU A 209 8.71 2.95 2.73
CA GLU A 209 8.57 1.89 3.72
C GLU A 209 8.80 2.40 5.14
N MET A 210 9.82 3.24 5.34
CA MET A 210 10.12 3.84 6.65
C MET A 210 9.08 4.88 7.05
N ASP A 211 8.64 5.69 6.10
CA ASP A 211 7.56 6.67 6.33
C ASP A 211 6.25 5.97 6.71
N ALA A 212 5.93 4.85 6.05
CA ALA A 212 4.73 4.08 6.33
C ALA A 212 4.79 3.39 7.71
N ILE A 213 5.95 2.83 8.09
CA ILE A 213 6.17 2.27 9.42
C ILE A 213 6.08 3.37 10.48
N SER A 214 6.78 4.49 10.27
CA SER A 214 6.81 5.61 11.21
C SER A 214 5.40 6.17 11.45
N SER A 215 4.61 6.37 10.38
CA SER A 215 3.24 6.84 10.51
C SER A 215 2.35 5.85 11.28
N ALA A 216 2.52 4.54 11.07
CA ALA A 216 1.79 3.52 11.81
C ALA A 216 2.17 3.49 13.31
N VAL A 217 3.48 3.60 13.62
CA VAL A 217 4.00 3.58 15.00
C VAL A 217 3.58 4.86 15.74
N ILE A 218 3.76 6.03 15.15
CA ILE A 218 3.33 7.32 15.72
C ILE A 218 1.81 7.30 15.92
N GLY A 219 1.07 6.68 15.00
CA GLY A 219 -0.37 6.45 15.10
C GLY A 219 -0.81 5.45 16.17
N GLY A 220 0.13 4.92 16.98
CA GLY A 220 -0.14 4.05 18.13
C GLY A 220 -0.16 2.55 17.81
N THR A 221 0.36 2.12 16.65
CA THR A 221 0.53 0.70 16.34
C THR A 221 1.83 0.18 16.95
N LEU A 222 1.75 -0.87 17.77
CA LEU A 222 2.92 -1.46 18.40
C LEU A 222 3.63 -2.43 17.45
N LEU A 223 4.96 -2.32 17.37
CA LEU A 223 5.81 -3.28 16.64
C LEU A 223 5.75 -4.69 17.22
N SER A 224 5.49 -4.81 18.54
CA SER A 224 5.29 -6.10 19.21
C SER A 224 3.97 -6.78 18.87
N GLY A 225 3.05 -6.08 18.19
CA GLY A 225 1.72 -6.56 17.84
C GLY A 225 0.65 -6.33 18.93
N GLY A 226 -0.56 -6.78 18.65
CA GLY A 226 -1.70 -6.76 19.56
C GLY A 226 -2.42 -5.42 19.69
N VAL A 227 -1.80 -4.32 19.31
CA VAL A 227 -2.39 -2.97 19.36
C VAL A 227 -2.08 -2.21 18.08
N GLY A 228 -3.06 -1.50 17.56
CA GLY A 228 -2.89 -0.66 16.38
C GLY A 228 -4.23 -0.17 15.82
N THR A 229 -4.19 0.94 15.10
CA THR A 229 -5.37 1.48 14.42
C THR A 229 -4.96 2.18 13.13
N PRO A 230 -5.64 1.91 12.00
CA PRO A 230 -5.34 2.58 10.74
C PRO A 230 -5.69 4.07 10.76
N ILE A 231 -6.57 4.51 11.67
CA ILE A 231 -6.91 5.92 11.83
C ILE A 231 -5.71 6.71 12.39
N GLY A 232 -4.90 6.10 13.26
CA GLY A 232 -3.70 6.72 13.79
C GLY A 232 -2.68 7.10 12.72
N SER A 233 -2.61 6.35 11.63
CA SER A 233 -1.71 6.64 10.50
C SER A 233 -2.10 7.90 9.69
N LEU A 234 -3.21 8.57 10.03
CA LEU A 234 -3.62 9.85 9.42
C LEU A 234 -2.85 11.05 10.01
N PHE A 235 -2.29 10.89 11.18
CA PHE A 235 -1.55 11.91 11.94
C PHE A 235 -0.05 11.65 11.88
#